data_6221b9fea91f6e0a8d1ae96324de1b9c
#
_entry.id   6221b9fea91f6e0a8d1ae96324de1b9c
#
_cell.length_a   1.000
_cell.length_b   1.000
_cell.length_c   1.000
_cell.angle_alpha   90.00
_cell.angle_beta   90.00
_cell.angle_gamma   90.00
#
_symmetry.space_group_name_H-M   'P 1'
#
loop_
_entity.id
_entity.type
_entity.pdbx_description
1 polymer ?
#
loop_
_entity_poly.entity_id
_entity_poly.type
_entity_poly.pdbx_seq_one_letter_code
_entity_poly.pdbx_strand_id
1 'polypeptide(L)'
;MKLKKTLAIGLSIGLALGTFGCSNKTETPNEENITNNSATETNKYAGTEYYNQYSDLYSNNLRPLSNYNIYRTVDDVNKAYENENDYPGNEKYLSDLKAAYKDSKEKIQAFIDGLKNDVKTDDKDLKAANDELIAEGEKLINEIDARMKKLDTIPKDAYSKSKDEFIKLVDDTTKVEGDVSNEFDKMIKNMNEMLGINTTPSTKTTK
;
A
#
# COMPACT_ATOMS: atom_id res chain seq x y z
N MET A 1 8.23 -19.46 21.88
CA MET A 1 7.43 -18.78 20.85
C MET A 1 8.35 -18.41 19.69
N LYS A 2 8.26 -19.11 18.55
CA LYS A 2 9.08 -18.81 17.37
C LYS A 2 8.39 -17.65 16.65
N LEU A 3 9.01 -16.45 16.64
CA LEU A 3 8.59 -15.34 15.76
C LEU A 3 8.71 -15.84 14.33
N LYS A 4 7.57 -16.01 13.65
CA LYS A 4 7.56 -16.17 12.19
C LYS A 4 7.98 -14.80 11.61
N LYS A 5 9.22 -14.73 11.15
CA LYS A 5 9.66 -13.57 10.35
C LYS A 5 8.85 -13.62 9.05
N THR A 6 7.91 -12.72 8.89
CA THR A 6 7.21 -12.48 7.63
C THR A 6 8.26 -11.95 6.65
N LEU A 7 8.64 -12.77 5.69
CA LEU A 7 9.52 -12.39 4.58
C LEU A 7 8.67 -11.54 3.63
N ALA A 8 8.96 -10.25 3.53
CA ALA A 8 8.30 -9.36 2.59
C ALA A 8 9.05 -9.38 1.26
N ILE A 9 8.41 -9.86 0.20
CA ILE A 9 8.84 -9.56 -1.16
C ILE A 9 8.60 -8.07 -1.33
N GLY A 10 9.66 -7.31 -1.36
CA GLY A 10 9.68 -5.85 -1.29
C GLY A 10 8.74 -5.01 -2.15
N LEU A 11 7.64 -5.52 -2.64
CA LEU A 11 6.52 -4.72 -3.13
C LEU A 11 5.53 -4.45 -1.99
N SER A 12 6.03 -4.04 -0.82
CA SER A 12 5.17 -3.56 0.27
C SER A 12 4.55 -2.18 -0.06
N ILE A 13 4.26 -1.91 -1.32
CA ILE A 13 3.31 -0.88 -1.72
C ILE A 13 1.91 -1.50 -1.62
N GLY A 14 1.72 -2.30 -0.61
CA GLY A 14 0.42 -2.65 -0.13
C GLY A 14 0.03 -1.52 0.81
N LEU A 15 -0.59 -0.47 0.27
CA LEU A 15 -1.43 0.37 1.11
C LEU A 15 -2.28 -0.61 1.92
N ALA A 16 -1.88 -0.83 3.18
CA ALA A 16 -2.67 -1.61 4.12
C ALA A 16 -3.95 -0.83 4.38
N LEU A 17 -4.85 -0.86 3.40
CA LEU A 17 -6.21 -0.37 3.54
C LEU A 17 -6.86 -1.31 4.56
N GLY A 18 -6.70 -0.89 5.83
CA GLY A 18 -7.12 -1.51 7.06
C GLY A 18 -8.07 -2.69 6.94
N THR A 19 -7.55 -3.90 7.10
CA THR A 19 -8.35 -4.99 7.64
C THR A 19 -8.29 -4.88 9.16
N PHE A 20 -9.06 -3.97 9.74
CA PHE A 20 -9.37 -4.08 11.16
C PHE A 20 -10.35 -5.23 11.32
N GLY A 21 -9.82 -6.41 11.67
CA GLY A 21 -10.63 -7.48 12.20
C GLY A 21 -11.33 -7.00 13.45
N CYS A 22 -12.66 -6.91 13.40
CA CYS A 22 -13.49 -6.80 14.60
C CYS A 22 -13.20 -8.02 15.47
N SER A 23 -12.46 -7.82 16.57
CA SER A 23 -12.42 -8.78 17.67
C SER A 23 -13.77 -8.70 18.38
N ASN A 24 -14.69 -9.63 18.06
CA ASN A 24 -15.90 -9.83 18.82
C ASN A 24 -15.52 -10.31 20.24
N LYS A 25 -15.53 -9.40 21.21
CA LYS A 25 -15.76 -9.75 22.60
C LYS A 25 -17.26 -9.73 22.83
N THR A 26 -17.81 -10.93 23.00
CA THR A 26 -19.18 -11.14 23.52
C THR A 26 -19.18 -10.74 24.99
N GLU A 27 -19.86 -9.65 25.34
CA GLU A 27 -20.31 -9.38 26.69
C GLU A 27 -21.79 -8.98 26.66
N THR A 28 -22.53 -9.62 27.55
CA THR A 28 -23.97 -9.63 27.76
C THR A 28 -24.53 -8.24 28.12
N PRO A 29 -25.79 -7.93 27.77
CA PRO A 29 -26.32 -6.58 27.90
C PRO A 29 -26.73 -6.25 29.33
N ASN A 30 -26.34 -5.07 29.77
CA ASN A 30 -27.01 -4.41 30.89
C ASN A 30 -27.63 -3.11 30.34
N GLU A 31 -28.97 -3.02 30.46
CA GLU A 31 -29.74 -1.85 30.05
C GLU A 31 -29.42 -0.69 30.99
N GLU A 32 -28.77 0.34 30.49
CA GLU A 32 -28.91 1.68 31.04
C GLU A 32 -28.85 2.72 29.90
N ASN A 33 -29.90 3.52 29.94
CA ASN A 33 -30.28 4.65 29.12
C ASN A 33 -29.13 5.59 28.78
N ILE A 34 -28.50 5.47 27.59
CA ILE A 34 -27.52 6.42 27.08
C ILE A 34 -28.19 7.19 25.95
N THR A 35 -28.55 8.41 26.27
CA THR A 35 -28.90 9.45 25.29
C THR A 35 -27.76 9.56 24.27
N ASN A 36 -27.99 9.01 23.07
CA ASN A 36 -27.07 9.13 21.92
C ASN A 36 -27.03 10.60 21.46
N ASN A 37 -26.13 11.38 22.06
CA ASN A 37 -25.61 12.59 21.46
C ASN A 37 -24.32 12.20 20.72
N SER A 38 -24.43 11.38 19.68
CA SER A 38 -23.40 11.24 18.67
C SER A 38 -23.48 12.47 17.76
N ALA A 39 -22.95 13.59 18.25
CA ALA A 39 -22.56 14.66 17.36
C ALA A 39 -21.48 14.05 16.45
N THR A 40 -21.83 13.79 15.21
CA THR A 40 -20.89 13.50 14.14
C THR A 40 -20.01 14.76 14.05
N GLU A 41 -18.84 14.74 14.67
CA GLU A 41 -17.85 15.81 14.47
C GLU A 41 -17.58 15.87 12.96
N THR A 42 -18.13 16.88 12.31
CA THR A 42 -17.92 17.11 10.89
C THR A 42 -16.41 17.40 10.76
N ASN A 43 -15.68 16.55 10.04
CA ASN A 43 -14.25 16.75 9.83
C ASN A 43 -14.03 18.17 9.29
N LYS A 44 -13.16 18.95 9.98
CA LYS A 44 -12.92 20.37 9.67
C LYS A 44 -12.39 20.61 8.26
N TYR A 45 -11.87 19.58 7.62
CA TYR A 45 -11.31 19.66 6.27
C TYR A 45 -12.29 19.17 5.19
N ALA A 46 -13.42 18.56 5.56
CA ALA A 46 -14.39 18.05 4.60
C ALA A 46 -14.87 19.14 3.66
N GLY A 47 -14.78 18.89 2.34
CA GLY A 47 -15.21 19.84 1.30
C GLY A 47 -14.26 21.01 1.06
N THR A 48 -13.11 21.10 1.73
CA THR A 48 -12.07 22.07 1.39
C THR A 48 -11.42 21.73 0.05
N GLU A 49 -10.80 22.73 -0.58
CA GLU A 49 -10.06 22.53 -1.83
C GLU A 49 -8.94 21.50 -1.64
N TYR A 50 -8.18 21.59 -0.54
CA TYR A 50 -7.16 20.62 -0.18
C TYR A 50 -7.73 19.20 -0.12
N TYR A 51 -8.85 19.01 0.60
CA TYR A 51 -9.50 17.70 0.72
C TYR A 51 -9.85 17.11 -0.65
N ASN A 52 -10.45 17.91 -1.54
CA ASN A 52 -10.88 17.45 -2.85
C ASN A 52 -9.67 17.08 -3.72
N GLN A 53 -8.67 17.94 -3.81
CA GLN A 53 -7.46 17.70 -4.61
C GLN A 53 -6.69 16.48 -4.10
N TYR A 54 -6.47 16.35 -2.78
CA TYR A 54 -5.82 15.19 -2.19
C TYR A 54 -6.62 13.90 -2.46
N SER A 55 -7.93 13.93 -2.27
CA SER A 55 -8.80 12.76 -2.49
C SER A 55 -8.75 12.26 -3.93
N ASP A 56 -8.72 13.18 -4.89
CA ASP A 56 -8.60 12.86 -6.31
C ASP A 56 -7.22 12.25 -6.62
N LEU A 57 -6.14 12.85 -6.13
CA LEU A 57 -4.79 12.31 -6.29
C LEU A 57 -4.65 10.91 -5.68
N TYR A 58 -5.15 10.72 -4.44
CA TYR A 58 -5.15 9.43 -3.77
C TYR A 58 -5.93 8.37 -4.55
N SER A 59 -7.14 8.70 -4.98
CA SER A 59 -8.03 7.77 -5.67
C SER A 59 -7.51 7.37 -7.04
N ASN A 60 -6.90 8.29 -7.77
CA ASN A 60 -6.42 8.06 -9.13
C ASN A 60 -5.05 7.37 -9.16
N ASN A 61 -4.19 7.63 -8.18
CA ASN A 61 -2.80 7.17 -8.21
C ASN A 61 -2.52 6.06 -7.19
N LEU A 62 -2.93 6.21 -5.93
CA LEU A 62 -2.53 5.25 -4.89
C LEU A 62 -3.51 4.09 -4.73
N ARG A 63 -4.80 4.34 -4.79
CA ARG A 63 -5.81 3.26 -4.66
C ARG A 63 -5.62 2.11 -5.65
N PRO A 64 -5.28 2.33 -6.94
CA PRO A 64 -5.03 1.25 -7.89
C PRO A 64 -3.85 0.34 -7.53
N LEU A 65 -2.91 0.79 -6.67
CA LEU A 65 -1.76 -0.01 -6.24
C LEU A 65 -2.17 -1.27 -5.47
N SER A 66 -3.38 -1.30 -4.91
CA SER A 66 -3.95 -2.51 -4.30
C SER A 66 -4.03 -3.71 -5.24
N ASN A 67 -4.03 -3.50 -6.55
CA ASN A 67 -3.98 -4.58 -7.55
C ASN A 67 -2.67 -5.38 -7.49
N TYR A 68 -1.62 -4.82 -6.89
CA TYR A 68 -0.31 -5.45 -6.75
C TYR A 68 -0.09 -6.14 -5.41
N ASN A 69 -1.13 -6.24 -4.57
CA ASN A 69 -1.07 -6.91 -3.26
C ASN A 69 -0.59 -8.37 -3.35
N ILE A 70 -0.78 -9.03 -4.50
CA ILE A 70 -0.27 -10.38 -4.75
C ILE A 70 1.27 -10.47 -4.64
N TYR A 71 1.98 -9.37 -4.87
CA TYR A 71 3.44 -9.32 -4.81
C TYR A 71 3.98 -8.78 -3.49
N ARG A 72 3.14 -8.55 -2.49
CA ARG A 72 3.54 -7.91 -1.23
C ARG A 72 4.45 -8.79 -0.37
N THR A 73 4.12 -10.08 -0.28
CA THR A 73 4.88 -11.07 0.48
C THR A 73 5.00 -12.38 -0.28
N VAL A 74 5.98 -13.21 0.08
CA VAL A 74 6.09 -14.59 -0.46
C VAL A 74 4.79 -15.37 -0.21
N ASP A 75 4.17 -15.18 0.95
CA ASP A 75 2.91 -15.85 1.29
C ASP A 75 1.76 -15.38 0.40
N ASP A 76 1.69 -14.08 0.05
CA ASP A 76 0.67 -13.57 -0.88
C ASP A 76 0.85 -14.14 -2.29
N VAL A 77 2.11 -14.22 -2.78
CA VAL A 77 2.43 -14.85 -4.07
C VAL A 77 2.05 -16.33 -4.05
N ASN A 78 2.45 -17.07 -3.02
CA ASN A 78 2.15 -18.49 -2.91
C ASN A 78 0.64 -18.76 -2.83
N LYS A 79 -0.10 -17.89 -2.15
CA LYS A 79 -1.57 -17.95 -2.09
C LYS A 79 -2.21 -17.65 -3.45
N ALA A 80 -1.71 -16.64 -4.16
CA ALA A 80 -2.23 -16.29 -5.49
C ALA A 80 -2.02 -17.40 -6.52
N TYR A 81 -0.93 -18.18 -6.38
CA TYR A 81 -0.55 -19.29 -7.25
C TYR A 81 -0.59 -20.65 -6.51
N GLU A 82 -1.57 -20.83 -5.60
CA GLU A 82 -1.77 -22.08 -4.87
C GLU A 82 -2.04 -23.24 -5.85
N ASN A 83 -2.81 -22.98 -6.90
CA ASN A 83 -2.91 -23.90 -8.02
C ASN A 83 -1.71 -23.68 -8.96
N GLU A 84 -0.85 -24.68 -9.08
CA GLU A 84 0.37 -24.60 -9.92
C GLU A 84 0.08 -24.25 -11.39
N ASN A 85 -1.10 -24.60 -11.90
CA ASN A 85 -1.51 -24.25 -13.27
C ASN A 85 -1.74 -22.75 -13.48
N ASP A 86 -1.96 -22.00 -12.41
CA ASP A 86 -2.17 -20.54 -12.47
C ASP A 86 -0.85 -19.77 -12.45
N TYR A 87 0.26 -20.43 -12.08
CA TYR A 87 1.58 -19.82 -12.09
C TYR A 87 2.07 -19.60 -13.53
N PRO A 88 2.40 -18.35 -13.93
CA PRO A 88 2.70 -18.04 -15.33
C PRO A 88 4.07 -18.54 -15.79
N GLY A 89 4.87 -19.12 -14.90
CA GLY A 89 6.27 -19.44 -15.09
C GLY A 89 7.21 -18.33 -14.67
N ASN A 90 8.46 -18.70 -14.36
CA ASN A 90 9.45 -17.82 -13.73
C ASN A 90 9.75 -16.54 -14.52
N GLU A 91 9.92 -16.66 -15.84
CA GLU A 91 10.23 -15.52 -16.71
C GLU A 91 9.08 -14.52 -16.74
N LYS A 92 7.84 -15.00 -16.92
CA LYS A 92 6.66 -14.15 -16.98
C LYS A 92 6.37 -13.54 -15.60
N TYR A 93 6.48 -14.30 -14.51
CA TYR A 93 6.35 -13.79 -13.15
C TYR A 93 7.31 -12.61 -12.89
N LEU A 94 8.59 -12.74 -13.26
CA LEU A 94 9.57 -11.67 -13.10
C LEU A 94 9.23 -10.46 -13.97
N SER A 95 8.75 -10.68 -15.19
CA SER A 95 8.31 -9.62 -16.10
C SER A 95 7.10 -8.86 -15.52
N ASP A 96 6.11 -9.58 -15.02
CA ASP A 96 4.90 -9.00 -14.43
C ASP A 96 5.24 -8.21 -13.14
N LEU A 97 6.13 -8.74 -12.30
CA LEU A 97 6.63 -8.06 -11.12
C LEU A 97 7.36 -6.74 -11.47
N LYS A 98 8.24 -6.77 -12.47
CA LYS A 98 8.92 -5.55 -12.94
C LYS A 98 7.93 -4.52 -13.49
N ALA A 99 6.91 -4.96 -14.22
CA ALA A 99 5.86 -4.08 -14.71
C ALA A 99 5.05 -3.45 -13.55
N ALA A 100 4.75 -4.24 -12.50
CA ALA A 100 4.10 -3.74 -11.30
C ALA A 100 4.95 -2.70 -10.57
N TYR A 101 6.26 -2.91 -10.43
CA TYR A 101 7.18 -1.92 -9.85
C TYR A 101 7.19 -0.61 -10.66
N LYS A 102 7.28 -0.73 -11.99
CA LYS A 102 7.31 0.44 -12.88
C LYS A 102 6.02 1.26 -12.75
N ASP A 103 4.86 0.61 -12.86
CA ASP A 103 3.56 1.28 -12.74
C ASP A 103 3.36 1.90 -11.35
N SER A 104 3.80 1.19 -10.29
CA SER A 104 3.76 1.71 -8.93
C SER A 104 4.60 2.98 -8.77
N LYS A 105 5.82 2.97 -9.31
CA LYS A 105 6.69 4.15 -9.32
C LYS A 105 6.03 5.34 -10.03
N GLU A 106 5.49 5.11 -11.23
CA GLU A 106 4.83 6.15 -12.04
C GLU A 106 3.63 6.75 -11.28
N LYS A 107 2.83 5.93 -10.63
CA LYS A 107 1.67 6.37 -9.85
C LYS A 107 2.06 7.13 -8.59
N ILE A 108 3.07 6.66 -7.85
CA ILE A 108 3.57 7.36 -6.67
C ILE A 108 4.18 8.70 -7.08
N GLN A 109 4.94 8.74 -8.18
CA GLN A 109 5.49 9.99 -8.70
C GLN A 109 4.38 10.98 -9.07
N ALA A 110 3.34 10.54 -9.79
CA ALA A 110 2.22 11.39 -10.15
C ALA A 110 1.46 11.92 -8.92
N PHE A 111 1.30 11.10 -7.90
CA PHE A 111 0.71 11.52 -6.62
C PHE A 111 1.54 12.61 -5.94
N ILE A 112 2.87 12.42 -5.84
CA ILE A 112 3.78 13.38 -5.20
C ILE A 112 3.86 14.67 -6.00
N ASP A 113 3.92 14.59 -7.32
CA ASP A 113 3.94 15.78 -8.19
C ASP A 113 2.65 16.58 -8.05
N GLY A 114 1.50 15.91 -7.96
CA GLY A 114 0.22 16.55 -7.67
C GLY A 114 0.22 17.23 -6.29
N LEU A 115 0.74 16.58 -5.24
CA LEU A 115 0.86 17.18 -3.91
C LEU A 115 1.73 18.45 -3.92
N LYS A 116 2.81 18.47 -4.70
CA LYS A 116 3.70 19.64 -4.82
C LYS A 116 3.08 20.80 -5.58
N ASN A 117 2.39 20.49 -6.67
CA ASN A 117 2.01 21.49 -7.65
C ASN A 117 0.56 21.95 -7.49
N ASP A 118 -0.35 21.03 -7.23
CA ASP A 118 -1.79 21.25 -7.31
C ASP A 118 -2.43 21.48 -5.94
N VAL A 119 -1.91 20.82 -4.89
CA VAL A 119 -2.50 20.87 -3.55
C VAL A 119 -1.94 22.03 -2.74
N LYS A 120 -2.81 22.99 -2.35
CA LYS A 120 -2.44 24.17 -1.58
C LYS A 120 -3.24 24.26 -0.29
N THR A 121 -2.58 24.71 0.78
CA THR A 121 -3.21 24.94 2.07
C THR A 121 -2.45 25.99 2.88
N ASP A 122 -3.19 26.81 3.62
CA ASP A 122 -2.65 27.73 4.63
C ASP A 122 -2.65 27.12 6.05
N ASP A 123 -3.29 25.94 6.21
CA ASP A 123 -3.25 25.19 7.47
C ASP A 123 -1.85 24.60 7.67
N LYS A 124 -1.22 24.99 8.78
CA LYS A 124 0.18 24.64 9.05
C LYS A 124 0.35 23.14 9.29
N ASP A 125 -0.63 22.48 9.91
CA ASP A 125 -0.56 21.05 10.21
C ASP A 125 -0.69 20.23 8.95
N LEU A 126 -1.64 20.60 8.06
CA LEU A 126 -1.76 19.99 6.74
C LEU A 126 -0.52 20.21 5.89
N LYS A 127 0.03 21.43 5.92
CA LYS A 127 1.25 21.72 5.15
C LYS A 127 2.43 20.86 5.63
N ALA A 128 2.64 20.75 6.94
CA ALA A 128 3.71 19.93 7.50
C ALA A 128 3.53 18.45 7.11
N ALA A 129 2.32 17.90 7.27
CA ALA A 129 2.02 16.52 6.90
C ALA A 129 2.20 16.26 5.39
N ASN A 130 1.84 17.26 4.55
CA ASN A 130 2.04 17.18 3.11
C ASN A 130 3.53 17.16 2.74
N ASP A 131 4.33 18.04 3.35
CA ASP A 131 5.77 18.12 3.09
C ASP A 131 6.50 16.82 3.53
N GLU A 132 6.11 16.24 4.68
CA GLU A 132 6.64 14.95 5.14
C GLU A 132 6.25 13.80 4.19
N LEU A 133 4.99 13.76 3.76
CA LEU A 133 4.49 12.74 2.84
C LEU A 133 5.21 12.80 1.49
N ILE A 134 5.46 13.99 0.96
CA ILE A 134 6.26 14.20 -0.26
C ILE A 134 7.67 13.63 -0.07
N ALA A 135 8.34 14.00 1.02
CA ALA A 135 9.72 13.57 1.28
C ALA A 135 9.84 12.04 1.42
N GLU A 136 8.87 11.39 2.08
CA GLU A 136 8.86 9.93 2.22
C GLU A 136 8.53 9.22 0.91
N GLY A 137 7.62 9.78 0.12
CA GLY A 137 7.32 9.26 -1.20
C GLY A 137 8.51 9.32 -2.16
N GLU A 138 9.33 10.39 -2.11
CA GLU A 138 10.58 10.46 -2.89
C GLU A 138 11.59 9.37 -2.48
N LYS A 139 11.69 9.06 -1.19
CA LYS A 139 12.52 7.94 -0.72
C LYS A 139 12.00 6.61 -1.24
N LEU A 140 10.68 6.41 -1.21
CA LEU A 140 10.04 5.18 -1.72
C LEU A 140 10.29 5.00 -3.22
N ILE A 141 10.23 6.07 -4.03
CA ILE A 141 10.57 6.02 -5.46
C ILE A 141 12.02 5.55 -5.66
N ASN A 142 12.96 6.09 -4.86
CA ASN A 142 14.38 5.68 -4.93
C ASN A 142 14.57 4.21 -4.52
N GLU A 143 13.82 3.74 -3.53
CA GLU A 143 13.83 2.34 -3.11
C GLU A 143 13.30 1.43 -4.23
N ILE A 144 12.20 1.79 -4.88
CA ILE A 144 11.64 1.06 -6.02
C ILE A 144 12.70 0.95 -7.14
N ASP A 145 13.37 2.04 -7.47
CA ASP A 145 14.44 2.02 -8.47
C ASP A 145 15.60 1.10 -8.10
N ALA A 146 15.98 1.08 -6.83
CA ALA A 146 17.01 0.18 -6.34
C ALA A 146 16.59 -1.30 -6.46
N ARG A 147 15.35 -1.62 -6.12
CA ARG A 147 14.78 -2.96 -6.26
C ARG A 147 14.69 -3.40 -7.73
N MET A 148 14.24 -2.52 -8.62
CA MET A 148 14.19 -2.80 -10.07
C MET A 148 15.58 -3.11 -10.62
N LYS A 149 16.60 -2.33 -10.27
CA LYS A 149 17.99 -2.61 -10.66
C LYS A 149 18.48 -3.97 -10.16
N LYS A 150 18.10 -4.37 -8.94
CA LYS A 150 18.42 -5.69 -8.41
C LYS A 150 17.70 -6.81 -9.16
N LEU A 151 16.43 -6.64 -9.52
CA LEU A 151 15.71 -7.60 -10.35
C LEU A 151 16.34 -7.81 -11.73
N ASP A 152 17.01 -6.79 -12.28
CA ASP A 152 17.72 -6.89 -13.56
C ASP A 152 18.99 -7.74 -13.47
N THR A 153 19.49 -8.02 -12.26
CA THR A 153 20.65 -8.90 -12.06
C THR A 153 20.31 -10.39 -12.03
N ILE A 154 19.02 -10.75 -11.99
CA ILE A 154 18.60 -12.16 -11.98
C ILE A 154 18.95 -12.79 -13.33
N PRO A 155 19.81 -13.81 -13.35
CA PRO A 155 20.29 -14.40 -14.59
C PRO A 155 19.23 -15.31 -15.21
N LYS A 156 19.29 -15.48 -16.54
CA LYS A 156 18.28 -16.26 -17.29
C LYS A 156 18.26 -17.75 -16.93
N ASP A 157 19.37 -18.33 -16.51
CA ASP A 157 19.44 -19.73 -16.05
C ASP A 157 18.61 -19.96 -14.78
N ALA A 158 18.36 -18.92 -13.99
CA ALA A 158 17.48 -19.00 -12.84
C ALA A 158 16.02 -19.31 -13.23
N TYR A 159 15.61 -19.08 -14.48
CA TYR A 159 14.26 -19.40 -14.95
C TYR A 159 13.96 -20.90 -14.98
N SER A 160 14.98 -21.74 -14.92
CA SER A 160 14.82 -23.21 -14.83
C SER A 160 14.58 -23.73 -13.42
N LYS A 161 14.64 -22.87 -12.38
CA LYS A 161 14.36 -23.23 -10.99
C LYS A 161 12.90 -23.63 -10.78
N SER A 162 12.64 -24.38 -9.71
CA SER A 162 11.26 -24.57 -9.25
C SER A 162 10.61 -23.22 -8.88
N LYS A 163 9.28 -23.15 -8.89
CA LYS A 163 8.51 -21.95 -8.52
C LYS A 163 8.98 -21.38 -7.16
N ASP A 164 9.03 -22.23 -6.15
CA ASP A 164 9.34 -21.78 -4.78
C ASP A 164 10.77 -21.27 -4.65
N GLU A 165 11.74 -21.97 -5.30
CA GLU A 165 13.14 -21.51 -5.32
C GLU A 165 13.29 -20.19 -6.06
N PHE A 166 12.52 -19.99 -7.14
CA PHE A 166 12.59 -18.76 -7.91
C PHE A 166 11.94 -17.58 -7.17
N ILE A 167 10.76 -17.77 -6.58
CA ILE A 167 10.09 -16.75 -5.76
C ILE A 167 11.00 -16.35 -4.59
N LYS A 168 11.63 -17.33 -3.93
CA LYS A 168 12.60 -17.07 -2.87
C LYS A 168 13.82 -16.28 -3.36
N LEU A 169 14.36 -16.62 -4.53
CA LEU A 169 15.48 -15.88 -5.14
C LEU A 169 15.10 -14.43 -5.41
N VAL A 170 13.91 -14.19 -5.94
CA VAL A 170 13.38 -12.84 -6.20
C VAL A 170 13.27 -12.06 -4.88
N ASP A 171 12.70 -12.68 -3.84
CA ASP A 171 12.59 -12.07 -2.51
C ASP A 171 13.96 -11.71 -1.93
N ASP A 172 14.90 -12.67 -1.94
CA ASP A 172 16.25 -12.43 -1.42
C ASP A 172 17.00 -11.34 -2.22
N THR A 173 16.78 -11.28 -3.54
CA THR A 173 17.41 -10.29 -4.43
C THR A 173 16.86 -8.88 -4.19
N THR A 174 15.58 -8.75 -3.93
CA THR A 174 14.93 -7.44 -3.76
C THR A 174 15.04 -6.85 -2.37
N LYS A 175 15.57 -7.58 -1.39
CA LYS A 175 15.76 -7.05 -0.03
C LYS A 175 16.61 -5.78 -0.04
N VAL A 176 16.10 -4.74 0.59
CA VAL A 176 16.78 -3.49 0.86
C VAL A 176 16.81 -3.26 2.38
N GLU A 177 17.77 -2.48 2.85
CA GLU A 177 17.79 -2.04 4.24
C GLU A 177 16.80 -0.89 4.42
N GLY A 178 16.02 -0.95 5.49
CA GLY A 178 15.02 0.07 5.82
C GLY A 178 13.59 -0.42 5.64
N ASP A 179 12.65 0.46 5.96
CA ASP A 179 11.21 0.19 5.93
C ASP A 179 10.43 1.40 5.39
N VAL A 180 10.94 1.97 4.29
CA VAL A 180 10.41 3.20 3.70
C VAL A 180 8.95 3.03 3.26
N SER A 181 8.60 1.86 2.72
CA SER A 181 7.21 1.60 2.30
C SER A 181 6.22 1.64 3.46
N ASN A 182 6.57 1.07 4.62
CA ASN A 182 5.71 1.12 5.80
C ASN A 182 5.58 2.53 6.38
N GLU A 183 6.64 3.34 6.33
CA GLU A 183 6.56 4.75 6.77
C GLU A 183 5.67 5.57 5.83
N PHE A 184 5.80 5.40 4.51
CA PHE A 184 4.92 6.04 3.54
C PHE A 184 3.45 5.63 3.75
N ASP A 185 3.18 4.34 3.94
CA ASP A 185 1.84 3.82 4.21
C ASP A 185 1.23 4.40 5.51
N LYS A 186 2.03 4.53 6.57
CA LYS A 186 1.59 5.19 7.81
C LYS A 186 1.25 6.66 7.59
N MET A 187 2.05 7.39 6.80
CA MET A 187 1.79 8.79 6.50
C MET A 187 0.52 8.95 5.67
N ILE A 188 0.30 8.10 4.66
CA ILE A 188 -0.96 8.06 3.90
C ILE A 188 -2.15 7.79 4.82
N LYS A 189 -2.03 6.82 5.72
CA LYS A 189 -3.08 6.51 6.70
C LYS A 189 -3.38 7.70 7.60
N ASN A 190 -2.36 8.32 8.16
CA ASN A 190 -2.51 9.49 9.03
C ASN A 190 -3.18 10.66 8.29
N MET A 191 -2.77 10.93 7.04
CA MET A 191 -3.38 11.96 6.22
C MET A 191 -4.86 11.65 5.93
N ASN A 192 -5.18 10.41 5.56
CA ASN A 192 -6.56 9.98 5.33
C ASN A 192 -7.42 10.11 6.59
N GLU A 193 -6.89 9.73 7.76
CA GLU A 193 -7.58 9.89 9.05
C GLU A 193 -7.79 11.39 9.38
N MET A 194 -6.78 12.22 9.19
CA MET A 194 -6.86 13.68 9.39
C MET A 194 -7.94 14.31 8.49
N LEU A 195 -8.01 13.89 7.24
CA LEU A 195 -8.98 14.37 6.26
C LEU A 195 -10.36 13.70 6.38
N GLY A 196 -10.51 12.63 7.17
CA GLY A 196 -11.76 11.85 7.25
C GLY A 196 -12.06 11.07 5.97
N ILE A 197 -11.03 10.72 5.20
CA ILE A 197 -11.19 9.93 3.97
C ILE A 197 -11.37 8.46 4.33
N ASN A 198 -12.53 7.90 3.96
CA ASN A 198 -12.84 6.49 4.19
C ASN A 198 -12.05 5.61 3.21
N THR A 199 -11.10 4.85 3.74
CA THR A 199 -10.27 3.92 2.97
C THR A 199 -10.87 2.51 2.85
N THR A 200 -12.03 2.26 3.47
CA THR A 200 -12.71 0.97 3.43
C THR A 200 -13.15 0.65 2.00
N PRO A 201 -12.80 -0.51 1.42
CA PRO A 201 -13.29 -0.92 0.12
C PRO A 201 -14.81 -0.97 0.14
N SER A 202 -15.47 -0.24 -0.76
CA SER A 202 -16.92 -0.35 -0.96
C SER A 202 -17.21 -1.74 -1.52
N THR A 203 -17.63 -2.69 -0.67
CA THR A 203 -18.17 -3.96 -1.13
C THR A 203 -19.48 -3.64 -1.86
N LYS A 204 -19.43 -3.50 -3.18
CA LYS A 204 -20.63 -3.53 -4.01
C LYS A 204 -21.28 -4.90 -3.84
N THR A 205 -22.27 -4.98 -2.97
CA THR A 205 -23.20 -6.11 -2.95
C THR A 205 -24.00 -6.03 -4.24
N THR A 206 -23.57 -6.78 -5.26
CA THR A 206 -24.40 -7.02 -6.45
C THR A 206 -25.54 -7.94 -5.98
N LYS A 207 -26.76 -7.42 -5.96
CA LYS A 207 -27.98 -8.22 -5.83
C LYS A 207 -28.31 -8.84 -7.16
#